data_cb664954e8bcb06f996a9f9cff707ce0
#
_entry.id   cb664954e8bcb06f996a9f9cff707ce0
#
_cell.length_a   1.000
_cell.length_b   1.000
_cell.length_c   1.000
_cell.angle_alpha   90.00
_cell.angle_beta   90.00
_cell.angle_gamma   90.00
#
_symmetry.space_group_name_H-M   'P 1'
#
loop_
_entity.id
_entity.type
_entity.pdbx_description
1 polymer ?
#
loop_
_entity_poly.entity_id
_entity_poly.type
_entity_poly.pdbx_seq_one_letter_code
_entity_poly.pdbx_strand_id
1 'polypeptide(L)'
;MRMRRLGRTGIQVSAYCLGTMVFGKMGNPDHDDCVRMIHRALDQGVNFIDTADVYGYSETEAIVGKALKGRRDEVVLATKFNGPMGEGPNRGGSSRRWVVQAVEGSLKRLGTDYIDLYQIHHPDPHTDVEETLSALTDLVRAGKVRAIGSSNLPASEIVEAQWVSERRGLHRLRTEQPTYSILNRAVEREVLPVCHRYGLGVLVWSPLAMGLLTGRYRKNAPRPDNARMNWVSRHLTDERKLDAVEQLLTLAEEAGHSLTHLAMAFATSHPDVTSAIIGPRTMDQLDDLLTGASLTLGDDILDKIDAIVPPGTDIGPLDVSYVPLSLTRTDLRRRPSHERAAAR
;
A
#
# COMPACT_ATOMS: atom_id res chain seq x y z
N MET A 1 -10.77 -11.91 13.58
CA MET A 1 -10.29 -10.72 12.84
C MET A 1 -11.25 -9.55 13.07
N ARG A 2 -10.75 -8.33 13.37
CA ARG A 2 -11.59 -7.13 13.56
C ARG A 2 -12.01 -6.57 12.19
N MET A 3 -13.29 -6.18 12.04
CA MET A 3 -13.82 -5.59 10.80
C MET A 3 -13.90 -4.06 10.93
N ARG A 4 -13.61 -3.35 9.84
CA ARG A 4 -13.65 -1.88 9.73
C ARG A 4 -14.35 -1.46 8.45
N ARG A 5 -14.93 -0.25 8.44
CA ARG A 5 -15.55 0.30 7.24
C ARG A 5 -14.50 0.80 6.27
N LEU A 6 -14.63 0.46 5.01
CA LEU A 6 -13.77 0.96 3.93
C LEU A 6 -14.21 2.39 3.57
N GLY A 7 -13.71 3.37 4.32
CA GLY A 7 -14.18 4.75 4.22
C GLY A 7 -15.69 4.86 4.34
N ARG A 8 -16.30 5.70 3.51
CA ARG A 8 -17.77 5.89 3.46
C ARG A 8 -18.45 5.06 2.37
N THR A 9 -17.94 3.88 2.06
CA THR A 9 -18.51 2.98 1.03
C THR A 9 -19.64 2.10 1.55
N GLY A 10 -19.70 1.87 2.87
CA GLY A 10 -20.55 0.85 3.47
C GLY A 10 -19.93 -0.56 3.44
N ILE A 11 -18.88 -0.79 2.67
CA ILE A 11 -18.15 -2.07 2.59
C ILE A 11 -17.39 -2.28 3.91
N GLN A 12 -17.42 -3.49 4.44
CA GLN A 12 -16.65 -3.89 5.62
C GLN A 12 -15.47 -4.77 5.22
N VAL A 13 -14.28 -4.41 5.70
CA VAL A 13 -13.03 -5.12 5.45
C VAL A 13 -12.33 -5.49 6.74
N SER A 14 -11.55 -6.54 6.72
CA SER A 14 -10.70 -6.94 7.83
C SER A 14 -9.59 -5.91 8.10
N ALA A 15 -9.20 -5.77 9.37
CA ALA A 15 -8.12 -4.86 9.78
C ALA A 15 -6.74 -5.22 9.18
N TYR A 16 -6.59 -6.46 8.72
CA TYR A 16 -5.49 -6.90 7.86
C TYR A 16 -6.02 -7.16 6.45
N CYS A 17 -5.28 -6.70 5.45
CA CYS A 17 -5.50 -6.98 4.04
C CYS A 17 -4.37 -7.89 3.55
N LEU A 18 -4.69 -8.97 2.86
CA LEU A 18 -3.67 -9.84 2.28
C LEU A 18 -3.13 -9.21 0.98
N GLY A 19 -1.91 -8.68 1.04
CA GLY A 19 -1.16 -8.20 -0.12
C GLY A 19 -0.48 -9.35 -0.84
N THR A 20 -0.61 -9.40 -2.14
CA THR A 20 -0.19 -10.54 -2.96
C THR A 20 1.05 -10.28 -3.81
N MET A 21 1.71 -9.11 -3.68
CA MET A 21 2.88 -8.74 -4.51
C MET A 21 3.99 -9.80 -4.53
N VAL A 22 4.13 -10.55 -3.44
CA VAL A 22 5.17 -11.57 -3.29
C VAL A 22 4.73 -12.97 -3.76
N PHE A 23 3.56 -13.11 -4.36
CA PHE A 23 3.09 -14.36 -4.95
C PHE A 23 3.56 -14.49 -6.41
N GLY A 24 3.93 -15.71 -6.80
CA GLY A 24 4.59 -15.95 -8.07
C GLY A 24 6.10 -15.68 -8.00
N LYS A 25 6.72 -15.48 -9.13
CA LYS A 25 8.18 -15.34 -9.31
C LYS A 25 8.84 -14.19 -8.54
N MET A 26 8.07 -13.25 -8.03
CA MET A 26 8.61 -12.16 -7.22
C MET A 26 8.90 -12.56 -5.76
N GLY A 27 8.48 -13.72 -5.31
CA GLY A 27 8.68 -14.12 -3.91
C GLY A 27 8.45 -15.61 -3.65
N ASN A 28 7.20 -16.08 -3.71
CA ASN A 28 6.85 -17.49 -3.58
C ASN A 28 6.42 -18.03 -4.96
N PRO A 29 7.26 -18.78 -5.67
CA PRO A 29 6.97 -19.26 -7.02
C PRO A 29 6.01 -20.46 -7.04
N ASP A 30 5.71 -21.07 -5.90
CA ASP A 30 4.74 -22.16 -5.78
C ASP A 30 3.31 -21.60 -5.78
N HIS A 31 2.64 -21.67 -6.92
CA HIS A 31 1.27 -21.19 -7.07
C HIS A 31 0.27 -21.91 -6.16
N ASP A 32 0.45 -23.20 -5.95
CA ASP A 32 -0.46 -23.98 -5.10
C ASP A 32 -0.28 -23.60 -3.63
N ASP A 33 0.95 -23.31 -3.22
CA ASP A 33 1.21 -22.77 -1.89
C ASP A 33 0.61 -21.37 -1.72
N CYS A 34 0.76 -20.50 -2.71
CA CYS A 34 0.11 -19.18 -2.70
C CYS A 34 -1.42 -19.29 -2.58
N VAL A 35 -2.04 -20.22 -3.30
CA VAL A 35 -3.49 -20.50 -3.20
C VAL A 35 -3.85 -20.97 -1.79
N ARG A 36 -3.07 -21.89 -1.20
CA ARG A 36 -3.28 -22.36 0.19
C ARG A 36 -3.17 -21.21 1.20
N MET A 37 -2.20 -20.30 1.01
CA MET A 37 -2.04 -19.12 1.85
C MET A 37 -3.25 -18.17 1.76
N ILE A 38 -3.78 -17.94 0.56
CA ILE A 38 -5.01 -17.14 0.37
C ILE A 38 -6.17 -17.80 1.13
N HIS A 39 -6.40 -19.10 0.93
CA HIS A 39 -7.47 -19.82 1.62
C HIS A 39 -7.28 -19.79 3.15
N ARG A 40 -6.06 -19.98 3.64
CA ARG A 40 -5.74 -19.88 5.07
C ARG A 40 -6.09 -18.51 5.63
N ALA A 41 -5.77 -17.42 4.93
CA ALA A 41 -6.11 -16.07 5.35
C ALA A 41 -7.62 -15.85 5.41
N LEU A 42 -8.37 -16.29 4.39
CA LEU A 42 -9.84 -16.23 4.36
C LEU A 42 -10.46 -17.01 5.53
N ASP A 43 -9.99 -18.23 5.78
CA ASP A 43 -10.49 -19.10 6.85
C ASP A 43 -10.20 -18.52 8.26
N GLN A 44 -9.22 -17.62 8.39
CA GLN A 44 -8.92 -16.83 9.60
C GLN A 44 -9.64 -15.48 9.66
N GLY A 45 -10.57 -15.22 8.73
CA GLY A 45 -11.42 -14.05 8.69
C GLY A 45 -10.80 -12.81 8.05
N VAL A 46 -9.72 -12.94 7.27
CA VAL A 46 -9.24 -11.90 6.37
C VAL A 46 -10.13 -11.94 5.13
N ASN A 47 -10.98 -10.94 4.93
CA ASN A 47 -11.86 -10.87 3.76
C ASN A 47 -11.39 -9.86 2.70
N PHE A 48 -10.20 -9.29 2.87
CA PHE A 48 -9.68 -8.24 2.01
C PHE A 48 -8.37 -8.68 1.35
N ILE A 49 -8.33 -8.66 0.02
CA ILE A 49 -7.17 -9.05 -0.78
C ILE A 49 -6.77 -7.88 -1.68
N ASP A 50 -5.49 -7.52 -1.69
CA ASP A 50 -4.91 -6.47 -2.53
C ASP A 50 -3.89 -7.07 -3.50
N THR A 51 -4.06 -6.77 -4.78
CA THR A 51 -3.15 -7.13 -5.87
C THR A 51 -2.90 -5.94 -6.80
N ALA A 52 -2.23 -6.14 -7.92
CA ALA A 52 -2.08 -5.17 -9.00
C ALA A 52 -1.78 -5.87 -10.33
N ASP A 53 -2.10 -5.20 -11.44
CA ASP A 53 -1.85 -5.70 -12.79
C ASP A 53 -0.38 -5.97 -13.09
N VAL A 54 0.54 -5.14 -12.55
CA VAL A 54 2.00 -5.25 -12.75
C VAL A 54 2.66 -6.32 -11.87
N TYR A 55 2.00 -6.84 -10.83
CA TYR A 55 2.64 -7.80 -9.92
C TYR A 55 2.96 -9.11 -10.64
N GLY A 56 4.23 -9.51 -10.53
CA GLY A 56 4.72 -10.70 -11.23
C GLY A 56 4.52 -10.66 -12.76
N TYR A 57 4.40 -9.47 -13.36
CA TYR A 57 4.02 -9.28 -14.77
C TYR A 57 2.68 -9.96 -15.10
N SER A 58 1.67 -9.71 -14.29
CA SER A 58 0.31 -10.27 -14.35
C SER A 58 0.11 -11.67 -13.79
N GLU A 59 1.16 -12.38 -13.42
CA GLU A 59 1.11 -13.73 -12.85
C GLU A 59 0.30 -13.73 -11.54
N THR A 60 0.50 -12.73 -10.70
CA THR A 60 -0.12 -12.64 -9.37
C THR A 60 -1.65 -12.55 -9.44
N GLU A 61 -2.21 -11.77 -10.36
CA GLU A 61 -3.68 -11.72 -10.55
C GLU A 61 -4.24 -13.09 -10.98
N ALA A 62 -3.52 -13.85 -11.79
CA ALA A 62 -3.96 -15.20 -12.19
C ALA A 62 -3.94 -16.18 -11.00
N ILE A 63 -2.94 -16.09 -10.11
CA ILE A 63 -2.89 -16.88 -8.87
C ILE A 63 -4.08 -16.53 -7.97
N VAL A 64 -4.36 -15.23 -7.77
CA VAL A 64 -5.51 -14.76 -6.99
C VAL A 64 -6.82 -15.25 -7.60
N GLY A 65 -7.00 -15.13 -8.92
CA GLY A 65 -8.18 -15.63 -9.62
C GLY A 65 -8.41 -17.13 -9.43
N LYS A 66 -7.33 -17.93 -9.49
CA LYS A 66 -7.37 -19.38 -9.18
C LYS A 66 -7.86 -19.63 -7.75
N ALA A 67 -7.35 -18.88 -6.77
CA ALA A 67 -7.70 -19.05 -5.36
C ALA A 67 -9.15 -18.65 -5.06
N LEU A 68 -9.68 -17.65 -5.78
CA LEU A 68 -11.04 -17.13 -5.56
C LEU A 68 -12.14 -17.90 -6.30
N LYS A 69 -11.78 -18.90 -7.10
CA LYS A 69 -12.77 -19.73 -7.78
C LYS A 69 -13.71 -20.43 -6.77
N GLY A 70 -15.00 -20.07 -6.81
CA GLY A 70 -16.01 -20.56 -5.87
C GLY A 70 -16.05 -19.84 -4.51
N ARG A 71 -15.18 -18.86 -4.28
CA ARG A 71 -15.10 -18.04 -3.05
C ARG A 71 -15.13 -16.52 -3.31
N ARG A 72 -15.43 -16.11 -4.55
CA ARG A 72 -15.36 -14.68 -4.95
C ARG A 72 -16.22 -13.77 -4.09
N ASP A 73 -17.40 -14.21 -3.70
CA ASP A 73 -18.37 -13.42 -2.95
C ASP A 73 -17.99 -13.25 -1.45
N GLU A 74 -17.02 -14.04 -0.96
CA GLU A 74 -16.49 -13.91 0.40
C GLU A 74 -15.47 -12.77 0.52
N VAL A 75 -14.99 -12.21 -0.61
CA VAL A 75 -13.80 -11.36 -0.67
C VAL A 75 -14.11 -9.97 -1.20
N VAL A 76 -13.60 -8.96 -0.51
CA VAL A 76 -13.40 -7.62 -1.06
C VAL A 76 -12.08 -7.63 -1.81
N LEU A 77 -12.13 -7.59 -3.14
CA LEU A 77 -10.98 -7.69 -4.02
C LEU A 77 -10.55 -6.32 -4.51
N ALA A 78 -9.32 -5.94 -4.17
CA ALA A 78 -8.67 -4.74 -4.68
C ALA A 78 -7.59 -5.10 -5.71
N THR A 79 -7.56 -4.35 -6.82
CA THR A 79 -6.43 -4.35 -7.75
C THR A 79 -6.11 -2.95 -8.22
N LYS A 80 -5.00 -2.78 -8.93
CA LYS A 80 -4.46 -1.47 -9.33
C LYS A 80 -4.08 -1.48 -10.80
N PHE A 81 -4.03 -0.28 -11.38
CA PHE A 81 -3.54 0.00 -12.74
C PHE A 81 -2.58 1.20 -12.70
N ASN A 82 -2.01 1.55 -13.80
CA ASN A 82 -1.12 2.67 -14.08
C ASN A 82 0.31 2.24 -14.43
N GLY A 83 0.83 1.20 -13.80
CA GLY A 83 2.17 0.71 -14.12
C GLY A 83 2.31 0.25 -15.59
N PRO A 84 3.53 0.26 -16.15
CA PRO A 84 3.76 -0.19 -17.52
C PRO A 84 3.55 -1.70 -17.65
N MET A 85 2.69 -2.10 -18.59
CA MET A 85 2.31 -3.49 -18.87
C MET A 85 2.76 -3.93 -20.26
N GLY A 86 4.07 -3.85 -20.51
CA GLY A 86 4.70 -4.24 -21.77
C GLY A 86 5.45 -3.08 -22.43
N GLU A 87 6.03 -3.38 -23.60
CA GLU A 87 6.78 -2.40 -24.39
C GLU A 87 5.86 -1.54 -25.27
N GLY A 88 6.31 -0.33 -25.55
CA GLY A 88 5.64 0.61 -26.46
C GLY A 88 4.77 1.66 -25.76
N PRO A 89 4.33 2.67 -26.53
CA PRO A 89 3.52 3.76 -26.02
C PRO A 89 2.11 3.29 -25.62
N ASN A 90 1.47 3.99 -24.69
CA ASN A 90 0.10 3.75 -24.23
C ASN A 90 -0.13 2.38 -23.54
N ARG A 91 0.91 1.80 -22.96
CA ARG A 91 0.84 0.56 -22.19
C ARG A 91 1.01 0.78 -20.69
N GLY A 92 0.54 1.93 -20.18
CA GLY A 92 0.60 2.35 -18.79
C GLY A 92 -0.01 3.75 -18.64
N GLY A 93 0.08 4.30 -17.44
CA GLY A 93 -0.46 5.62 -17.10
C GLY A 93 -1.93 5.59 -16.74
N SER A 94 -2.53 6.78 -16.67
CA SER A 94 -3.90 6.98 -16.18
C SER A 94 -4.88 7.47 -17.25
N SER A 95 -4.47 7.46 -18.54
CA SER A 95 -5.35 7.83 -19.63
C SER A 95 -6.59 6.92 -19.72
N ARG A 96 -7.74 7.46 -20.14
CA ARG A 96 -8.96 6.68 -20.39
C ARG A 96 -8.68 5.43 -21.22
N ARG A 97 -7.87 5.58 -22.27
CA ARG A 97 -7.49 4.46 -23.15
C ARG A 97 -6.88 3.31 -22.35
N TRP A 98 -5.93 3.61 -21.47
CA TRP A 98 -5.26 2.58 -20.67
C TRP A 98 -6.14 2.06 -19.54
N VAL A 99 -6.83 2.91 -18.81
CA VAL A 99 -7.74 2.53 -17.71
C VAL A 99 -8.73 1.45 -18.16
N VAL A 100 -9.38 1.65 -19.33
CA VAL A 100 -10.34 0.69 -19.88
C VAL A 100 -9.66 -0.62 -20.30
N GLN A 101 -8.50 -0.54 -20.95
CA GLN A 101 -7.77 -1.75 -21.36
C GLN A 101 -7.24 -2.53 -20.17
N ALA A 102 -6.74 -1.86 -19.14
CA ALA A 102 -6.16 -2.47 -17.95
C ALA A 102 -7.22 -3.22 -17.13
N VAL A 103 -8.41 -2.63 -16.92
CA VAL A 103 -9.49 -3.30 -16.16
C VAL A 103 -9.97 -4.57 -16.85
N GLU A 104 -10.12 -4.57 -18.17
CA GLU A 104 -10.51 -5.77 -18.92
C GLU A 104 -9.47 -6.88 -18.76
N GLY A 105 -8.19 -6.51 -18.82
CA GLY A 105 -7.09 -7.44 -18.55
C GLY A 105 -7.13 -8.02 -17.14
N SER A 106 -7.35 -7.19 -16.14
CA SER A 106 -7.44 -7.62 -14.74
C SER A 106 -8.64 -8.53 -14.50
N LEU A 107 -9.84 -8.18 -14.99
CA LEU A 107 -11.04 -9.02 -14.90
C LEU A 107 -10.82 -10.41 -15.50
N LYS A 108 -10.17 -10.46 -16.67
CA LYS A 108 -9.84 -11.74 -17.32
C LYS A 108 -8.87 -12.58 -16.49
N ARG A 109 -7.80 -11.99 -15.96
CA ARG A 109 -6.80 -12.73 -15.15
C ARG A 109 -7.36 -13.19 -13.81
N LEU A 110 -8.17 -12.33 -13.18
CA LEU A 110 -8.84 -12.62 -11.91
C LEU A 110 -10.03 -13.59 -12.08
N GLY A 111 -10.52 -13.81 -13.30
CA GLY A 111 -11.65 -14.70 -13.57
C GLY A 111 -12.95 -14.25 -12.91
N THR A 112 -13.21 -12.94 -12.91
CA THR A 112 -14.38 -12.32 -12.27
C THR A 112 -14.96 -11.22 -13.17
N ASP A 113 -16.24 -10.91 -12.97
CA ASP A 113 -16.95 -9.87 -13.73
C ASP A 113 -16.83 -8.48 -13.07
N TYR A 114 -16.38 -8.42 -11.82
CA TYR A 114 -16.26 -7.16 -11.08
C TYR A 114 -15.07 -7.13 -10.12
N ILE A 115 -14.60 -5.93 -9.86
CA ILE A 115 -13.59 -5.58 -8.86
C ILE A 115 -14.26 -4.74 -7.79
N ASP A 116 -14.02 -5.03 -6.51
CA ASP A 116 -14.60 -4.26 -5.41
C ASP A 116 -13.95 -2.90 -5.26
N LEU A 117 -12.60 -2.85 -5.38
CA LEU A 117 -11.83 -1.63 -5.28
C LEU A 117 -10.78 -1.55 -6.39
N TYR A 118 -10.91 -0.57 -7.28
CA TYR A 118 -9.96 -0.34 -8.37
C TYR A 118 -9.16 0.94 -8.12
N GLN A 119 -7.83 0.83 -8.08
CA GLN A 119 -6.97 1.89 -7.57
C GLN A 119 -5.98 2.40 -8.61
N ILE A 120 -5.80 3.73 -8.66
CA ILE A 120 -4.66 4.37 -9.33
C ILE A 120 -3.40 4.00 -8.52
N HIS A 121 -2.44 3.31 -9.13
CA HIS A 121 -1.27 2.77 -8.41
C HIS A 121 -0.26 3.86 -8.02
N HIS A 122 -0.11 4.87 -8.88
CA HIS A 122 0.80 6.00 -8.69
C HIS A 122 0.23 7.26 -9.32
N PRO A 123 0.65 8.45 -8.87
CA PRO A 123 0.39 9.69 -9.58
C PRO A 123 0.85 9.61 -11.05
N ASP A 124 0.08 10.21 -11.94
CA ASP A 124 0.45 10.34 -13.36
C ASP A 124 0.48 11.83 -13.75
N PRO A 125 1.66 12.45 -13.78
CA PRO A 125 1.79 13.89 -14.07
C PRO A 125 1.50 14.25 -15.55
N HIS A 126 1.23 13.26 -16.39
CA HIS A 126 0.98 13.43 -17.82
C HIS A 126 -0.48 13.29 -18.22
N THR A 127 -1.35 12.90 -17.27
CA THR A 127 -2.78 12.71 -17.50
C THR A 127 -3.58 13.62 -16.59
N ASP A 128 -4.52 14.36 -17.16
CA ASP A 128 -5.46 15.17 -16.39
C ASP A 128 -6.29 14.28 -15.45
N VAL A 129 -6.40 14.67 -14.20
CA VAL A 129 -7.15 13.91 -13.20
C VAL A 129 -8.63 13.77 -13.58
N GLU A 130 -9.22 14.75 -14.26
CA GLU A 130 -10.60 14.68 -14.76
C GLU A 130 -10.77 13.55 -15.79
N GLU A 131 -9.81 13.37 -16.69
CA GLU A 131 -9.80 12.27 -17.68
C GLU A 131 -9.81 10.90 -16.98
N THR A 132 -8.93 10.74 -16.01
CA THR A 132 -8.83 9.50 -15.22
C THR A 132 -10.11 9.23 -14.44
N LEU A 133 -10.62 10.19 -13.69
CA LEU A 133 -11.83 10.05 -12.88
C LEU A 133 -13.08 9.82 -13.75
N SER A 134 -13.14 10.43 -14.93
CA SER A 134 -14.22 10.19 -15.89
C SER A 134 -14.20 8.75 -16.39
N ALA A 135 -13.02 8.20 -16.76
CA ALA A 135 -12.89 6.81 -17.15
C ALA A 135 -13.30 5.85 -16.03
N LEU A 136 -12.82 6.08 -14.81
CA LEU A 136 -13.16 5.28 -13.63
C LEU A 136 -14.66 5.35 -13.29
N THR A 137 -15.29 6.52 -13.47
CA THR A 137 -16.73 6.70 -13.29
C THR A 137 -17.53 5.82 -14.24
N ASP A 138 -17.11 5.73 -15.50
CA ASP A 138 -17.78 4.87 -16.48
C ASP A 138 -17.66 3.39 -16.13
N LEU A 139 -16.53 2.96 -15.57
CA LEU A 139 -16.35 1.59 -15.09
C LEU A 139 -17.27 1.26 -13.90
N VAL A 140 -17.49 2.22 -13.00
CA VAL A 140 -18.44 2.06 -11.89
C VAL A 140 -19.86 1.98 -12.44
N ARG A 141 -20.24 2.85 -13.35
CA ARG A 141 -21.59 2.84 -14.00
C ARG A 141 -21.83 1.56 -14.79
N ALA A 142 -20.79 1.02 -15.42
CA ALA A 142 -20.86 -0.26 -16.14
C ALA A 142 -20.91 -1.48 -15.19
N GLY A 143 -20.79 -1.29 -13.86
CA GLY A 143 -20.80 -2.37 -12.88
C GLY A 143 -19.53 -3.19 -12.81
N LYS A 144 -18.46 -2.84 -13.54
CA LYS A 144 -17.17 -3.54 -13.53
C LYS A 144 -16.35 -3.24 -12.26
N VAL A 145 -16.62 -2.11 -11.62
CA VAL A 145 -15.93 -1.64 -10.41
C VAL A 145 -16.97 -1.19 -9.39
N ARG A 146 -16.80 -1.54 -8.12
CA ARG A 146 -17.73 -1.12 -7.04
C ARG A 146 -17.30 0.20 -6.41
N ALA A 147 -16.01 0.37 -6.14
CA ALA A 147 -15.42 1.58 -5.59
C ALA A 147 -14.08 1.88 -6.27
N ILE A 148 -13.71 3.15 -6.30
CA ILE A 148 -12.44 3.61 -6.85
C ILE A 148 -11.58 4.22 -5.75
N GLY A 149 -10.27 4.06 -5.88
CA GLY A 149 -9.27 4.56 -4.93
C GLY A 149 -7.98 4.95 -5.59
N SER A 150 -7.03 5.34 -4.77
CA SER A 150 -5.69 5.73 -5.19
C SER A 150 -4.62 5.14 -4.27
N SER A 151 -3.39 5.23 -4.70
CA SER A 151 -2.21 4.85 -3.93
C SER A 151 -1.09 5.85 -4.19
N ASN A 152 -0.39 6.22 -3.12
CA ASN A 152 0.76 7.13 -3.17
C ASN A 152 0.46 8.56 -3.67
N LEU A 153 -0.80 8.99 -3.65
CA LEU A 153 -1.13 10.34 -4.02
C LEU A 153 -0.72 11.34 -2.91
N PRO A 154 -0.07 12.46 -3.28
CA PRO A 154 0.09 13.58 -2.38
C PRO A 154 -1.28 14.11 -1.90
N ALA A 155 -1.32 14.69 -0.70
CA ALA A 155 -2.54 15.25 -0.13
C ALA A 155 -3.21 16.28 -1.06
N SER A 156 -2.43 17.09 -1.78
CA SER A 156 -2.92 18.06 -2.77
C SER A 156 -3.67 17.41 -3.93
N GLU A 157 -3.14 16.30 -4.47
CA GLU A 157 -3.79 15.58 -5.57
C GLU A 157 -5.05 14.83 -5.10
N ILE A 158 -5.08 14.34 -3.85
CA ILE A 158 -6.30 13.78 -3.26
C ILE A 158 -7.39 14.86 -3.19
N VAL A 159 -7.06 16.07 -2.70
CA VAL A 159 -8.00 17.19 -2.62
C VAL A 159 -8.50 17.60 -4.00
N GLU A 160 -7.59 17.71 -4.98
CA GLU A 160 -7.94 18.02 -6.36
C GLU A 160 -8.89 16.98 -6.96
N ALA A 161 -8.60 15.69 -6.78
CA ALA A 161 -9.47 14.60 -7.25
C ALA A 161 -10.87 14.68 -6.63
N GLN A 162 -10.99 14.98 -5.33
CA GLN A 162 -12.29 15.16 -4.67
C GLN A 162 -13.04 16.37 -5.24
N TRP A 163 -12.36 17.51 -5.42
CA TRP A 163 -12.95 18.73 -5.96
C TRP A 163 -13.42 18.54 -7.41
N VAL A 164 -12.60 17.94 -8.27
CA VAL A 164 -12.96 17.65 -9.67
C VAL A 164 -14.16 16.72 -9.73
N SER A 165 -14.17 15.67 -8.91
CA SER A 165 -15.30 14.73 -8.85
C SER A 165 -16.60 15.42 -8.49
N GLU A 166 -16.60 16.29 -7.48
CA GLU A 166 -17.78 17.03 -7.05
C GLU A 166 -18.25 18.02 -8.14
N ARG A 167 -17.32 18.81 -8.69
CA ARG A 167 -17.62 19.79 -9.73
C ARG A 167 -18.19 19.17 -11.01
N ARG A 168 -17.72 17.96 -11.39
CA ARG A 168 -18.11 17.28 -12.64
C ARG A 168 -19.16 16.19 -12.46
N GLY A 169 -19.62 15.93 -11.24
CA GLY A 169 -20.58 14.85 -10.96
C GLY A 169 -20.00 13.46 -11.21
N LEU A 170 -18.69 13.29 -10.97
CA LEU A 170 -17.99 12.03 -11.11
C LEU A 170 -17.95 11.24 -9.80
N HIS A 171 -17.66 9.94 -9.87
CA HIS A 171 -17.40 9.15 -8.68
C HIS A 171 -16.12 9.63 -8.00
N ARG A 172 -16.16 9.77 -6.67
CA ARG A 172 -15.02 10.21 -5.85
C ARG A 172 -14.13 9.03 -5.49
N LEU A 173 -12.85 9.29 -5.31
CA LEU A 173 -11.94 8.35 -4.65
C LEU A 173 -12.49 8.04 -3.26
N ARG A 174 -12.52 6.77 -2.90
CA ARG A 174 -13.03 6.25 -1.61
C ARG A 174 -11.93 5.74 -0.69
N THR A 175 -10.76 5.49 -1.24
CA THR A 175 -9.60 5.02 -0.48
C THR A 175 -8.32 5.71 -0.95
N GLU A 176 -7.35 5.77 -0.05
CA GLU A 176 -5.94 6.06 -0.35
C GLU A 176 -5.08 4.94 0.23
N GLN A 177 -4.05 4.54 -0.52
CA GLN A 177 -3.12 3.49 -0.10
C GLN A 177 -1.68 4.04 0.02
N PRO A 178 -1.32 4.67 1.15
CA PRO A 178 0.02 5.21 1.39
C PRO A 178 0.95 4.19 2.05
N THR A 179 2.27 4.46 2.01
CA THR A 179 3.21 3.79 2.91
C THR A 179 3.05 4.30 4.33
N TYR A 180 3.04 3.39 5.32
CA TYR A 180 3.00 3.77 6.73
C TYR A 180 3.56 2.66 7.62
N SER A 181 4.44 3.04 8.51
CA SER A 181 5.04 2.16 9.53
C SER A 181 5.61 3.01 10.65
N ILE A 182 6.11 2.41 11.73
CA ILE A 182 6.84 3.15 12.78
C ILE A 182 7.99 3.99 12.19
N LEU A 183 8.68 3.50 11.14
CA LEU A 183 9.81 4.20 10.52
C LEU A 183 9.40 5.22 9.45
N ASN A 184 8.14 5.21 9.00
CA ASN A 184 7.62 6.06 7.92
C ASN A 184 6.30 6.68 8.34
N ARG A 185 6.33 7.88 8.90
CA ARG A 185 5.20 8.57 9.54
C ARG A 185 4.84 9.90 8.91
N ALA A 186 5.55 10.35 7.87
CA ALA A 186 5.29 11.66 7.25
C ALA A 186 3.84 11.83 6.74
N VAL A 187 3.17 10.74 6.38
CA VAL A 187 1.76 10.75 5.95
C VAL A 187 0.79 11.25 7.04
N GLU A 188 1.19 11.21 8.31
CA GLU A 188 0.42 11.75 9.44
C GLU A 188 0.26 13.27 9.37
N ARG A 189 1.12 13.99 8.63
CA ARG A 189 1.07 15.45 8.52
C ARG A 189 -0.06 15.95 7.64
N GLU A 190 -0.31 15.28 6.52
CA GLU A 190 -1.24 15.78 5.50
C GLU A 190 -2.15 14.68 4.95
N VAL A 191 -1.62 13.52 4.54
CA VAL A 191 -2.40 12.48 3.84
C VAL A 191 -3.49 11.92 4.74
N LEU A 192 -3.15 11.49 5.96
CA LEU A 192 -4.14 10.95 6.91
C LEU A 192 -5.20 11.98 7.29
N PRO A 193 -4.83 13.24 7.68
CA PRO A 193 -5.81 14.30 7.93
C PRO A 193 -6.74 14.59 6.73
N VAL A 194 -6.22 14.58 5.50
CA VAL A 194 -7.04 14.76 4.30
C VAL A 194 -7.98 13.57 4.10
N CYS A 195 -7.49 12.34 4.26
CA CYS A 195 -8.33 11.15 4.19
C CYS A 195 -9.45 11.18 5.22
N HIS A 196 -9.14 11.55 6.47
CA HIS A 196 -10.13 11.75 7.53
C HIS A 196 -11.20 12.75 7.11
N ARG A 197 -10.80 13.94 6.68
CA ARG A 197 -11.70 15.03 6.27
C ARG A 197 -12.69 14.62 5.18
N TYR A 198 -12.21 13.88 4.16
CA TYR A 198 -13.03 13.43 3.04
C TYR A 198 -13.69 12.07 3.27
N GLY A 199 -13.39 11.38 4.36
CA GLY A 199 -13.92 10.08 4.72
C GLY A 199 -13.44 8.96 3.80
N LEU A 200 -12.17 9.02 3.37
CA LEU A 200 -11.52 7.95 2.65
C LEU A 200 -11.08 6.84 3.60
N GLY A 201 -11.18 5.59 3.16
CA GLY A 201 -10.52 4.47 3.83
C GLY A 201 -9.02 4.49 3.54
N VAL A 202 -8.19 4.27 4.55
CA VAL A 202 -6.74 4.23 4.38
C VAL A 202 -6.23 2.81 4.49
N LEU A 203 -5.52 2.36 3.44
CA LEU A 203 -4.93 1.04 3.32
C LEU A 203 -3.41 1.20 3.38
N VAL A 204 -2.79 0.86 4.49
CA VAL A 204 -1.35 1.13 4.62
C VAL A 204 -0.52 -0.04 4.10
N TRP A 205 0.40 0.24 3.17
CA TRP A 205 1.37 -0.74 2.70
C TRP A 205 2.71 -0.61 3.40
N SER A 206 3.45 -1.71 3.42
CA SER A 206 4.75 -1.83 4.10
C SER A 206 4.73 -1.50 5.61
N PRO A 207 3.74 -1.98 6.39
CA PRO A 207 3.68 -1.70 7.84
C PRO A 207 4.90 -2.23 8.60
N LEU A 208 5.62 -3.20 8.04
CA LEU A 208 6.88 -3.73 8.57
C LEU A 208 8.13 -3.08 7.94
N ALA A 209 8.01 -1.93 7.29
CA ALA A 209 9.11 -1.21 6.66
C ALA A 209 10.00 -2.14 5.79
N MET A 210 9.38 -2.85 4.84
CA MET A 210 10.02 -3.82 3.94
C MET A 210 10.73 -4.98 4.67
N GLY A 211 10.37 -5.23 5.91
CA GLY A 211 10.91 -6.29 6.75
C GLY A 211 11.91 -5.84 7.82
N LEU A 212 12.29 -4.56 7.86
CA LEU A 212 13.13 -4.02 8.94
C LEU A 212 12.53 -4.24 10.32
N LEU A 213 11.23 -4.05 10.45
CA LEU A 213 10.49 -4.21 11.71
C LEU A 213 10.14 -5.68 12.03
N THR A 214 10.80 -6.65 11.40
CA THR A 214 10.71 -8.06 11.79
C THR A 214 11.79 -8.49 12.80
N GLY A 215 12.75 -7.62 13.11
CA GLY A 215 13.89 -7.94 13.97
C GLY A 215 14.96 -8.83 13.31
N ARG A 216 14.82 -9.18 12.02
CA ARG A 216 15.80 -10.00 11.29
C ARG A 216 17.05 -9.21 10.87
N TYR A 217 16.92 -7.89 10.75
CA TYR A 217 17.98 -7.01 10.33
C TYR A 217 18.49 -6.23 11.52
N ARG A 218 19.72 -6.54 11.92
CA ARG A 218 20.35 -5.99 13.12
C ARG A 218 21.57 -5.17 12.74
N LYS A 219 21.83 -4.12 13.52
CA LYS A 219 23.11 -3.41 13.48
C LYS A 219 24.21 -4.38 13.90
N ASN A 220 25.29 -4.47 13.15
CA ASN A 220 26.43 -5.34 13.44
C ASN A 220 26.19 -6.87 13.35
N ALA A 221 25.09 -7.33 12.75
CA ALA A 221 24.88 -8.75 12.49
C ALA A 221 25.04 -9.08 10.99
N PRO A 222 25.40 -10.33 10.65
CA PRO A 222 25.38 -10.80 9.27
C PRO A 222 23.99 -10.56 8.66
N ARG A 223 23.98 -10.08 7.43
CA ARG A 223 22.70 -9.88 6.72
C ARG A 223 22.06 -11.23 6.39
N PRO A 224 20.76 -11.40 6.62
CA PRO A 224 20.06 -12.59 6.18
C PRO A 224 20.17 -12.75 4.66
N ASP A 225 20.52 -13.94 4.21
CA ASP A 225 20.52 -14.26 2.77
C ASP A 225 19.06 -14.48 2.34
N ASN A 226 18.45 -13.44 1.78
CA ASN A 226 17.11 -13.53 1.19
C ASN A 226 16.93 -12.56 0.03
N ALA A 227 16.11 -12.95 -0.94
CA ALA A 227 15.92 -12.26 -2.19
C ALA A 227 15.44 -10.79 -2.05
N ARG A 228 14.74 -10.44 -0.97
CA ARG A 228 14.22 -9.07 -0.77
C ARG A 228 15.32 -8.06 -0.48
N MET A 229 16.42 -8.50 0.17
CA MET A 229 17.60 -7.67 0.42
C MET A 229 18.22 -7.09 -0.83
N ASN A 230 18.15 -7.84 -1.93
CA ASN A 230 18.73 -7.42 -3.20
C ASN A 230 17.95 -6.26 -3.84
N TRP A 231 16.67 -6.06 -3.45
CA TRP A 231 15.82 -5.02 -4.02
C TRP A 231 15.83 -3.71 -3.20
N VAL A 232 16.06 -3.82 -1.89
CA VAL A 232 15.90 -2.69 -0.96
C VAL A 232 17.18 -2.41 -0.15
N SER A 233 18.33 -2.73 -0.71
CA SER A 233 19.64 -2.61 -0.03
C SER A 233 19.87 -1.23 0.59
N ARG A 234 19.42 -0.14 -0.04
CA ARG A 234 19.58 1.23 0.46
C ARG A 234 18.89 1.48 1.82
N HIS A 235 17.77 0.79 2.11
CA HIS A 235 17.07 0.92 3.39
C HIS A 235 17.82 0.24 4.51
N LEU A 236 18.54 -0.81 4.18
CA LEU A 236 19.28 -1.65 5.12
C LEU A 236 20.67 -1.11 5.43
N THR A 237 21.11 -0.11 4.69
CA THR A 237 22.39 0.59 4.90
C THR A 237 22.22 1.92 5.65
N ASP A 238 21.01 2.37 5.91
CA ASP A 238 20.78 3.58 6.69
C ASP A 238 20.87 3.26 8.19
N GLU A 239 21.98 3.67 8.80
CA GLU A 239 22.26 3.40 10.23
C GLU A 239 21.18 3.97 11.15
N ARG A 240 20.55 5.09 10.81
CA ARG A 240 19.47 5.68 11.61
C ARG A 240 18.27 4.76 11.73
N LYS A 241 17.94 4.03 10.63
CA LYS A 241 16.88 3.02 10.65
C LYS A 241 17.25 1.84 11.52
N LEU A 242 18.49 1.38 11.42
CA LEU A 242 18.98 0.27 12.24
C LEU A 242 19.03 0.67 13.72
N ASP A 243 19.45 1.89 14.06
CA ASP A 243 19.45 2.38 15.43
C ASP A 243 18.03 2.46 16.02
N ALA A 244 17.05 2.89 15.22
CA ALA A 244 15.65 2.87 15.65
C ALA A 244 15.13 1.44 15.83
N VAL A 245 15.50 0.52 14.93
CA VAL A 245 15.11 -0.91 15.03
C VAL A 245 15.67 -1.54 16.31
N GLU A 246 16.94 -1.28 16.69
CA GLU A 246 17.49 -1.82 17.93
C GLU A 246 16.73 -1.31 19.17
N GLN A 247 16.39 -0.01 19.21
CA GLN A 247 15.58 0.54 20.30
C GLN A 247 14.17 -0.06 20.34
N LEU A 248 13.53 -0.20 19.18
CA LEU A 248 12.20 -0.82 19.07
C LEU A 248 12.19 -2.30 19.43
N LEU A 249 13.29 -3.02 19.18
CA LEU A 249 13.45 -4.41 19.64
C LEU A 249 13.47 -4.50 21.15
N THR A 250 14.27 -3.66 21.80
CA THR A 250 14.31 -3.59 23.28
C THR A 250 12.93 -3.28 23.84
N LEU A 251 12.23 -2.30 23.27
CA LEU A 251 10.87 -1.95 23.69
C LEU A 251 9.89 -3.12 23.50
N ALA A 252 9.98 -3.84 22.38
CA ALA A 252 9.11 -4.98 22.12
C ALA A 252 9.35 -6.13 23.12
N GLU A 253 10.62 -6.42 23.44
CA GLU A 253 11.00 -7.41 24.46
C GLU A 253 10.48 -7.03 25.85
N GLU A 254 10.66 -5.76 26.27
CA GLU A 254 10.13 -5.25 27.54
C GLU A 254 8.59 -5.35 27.62
N ALA A 255 7.90 -5.16 26.48
CA ALA A 255 6.46 -5.28 26.38
C ALA A 255 5.96 -6.75 26.24
N GLY A 256 6.87 -7.73 26.16
CA GLY A 256 6.53 -9.15 25.99
C GLY A 256 6.00 -9.52 24.61
N HIS A 257 6.36 -8.76 23.56
CA HIS A 257 5.89 -8.95 22.19
C HIS A 257 7.04 -9.09 21.20
N SER A 258 6.77 -9.71 20.04
CA SER A 258 7.70 -9.62 18.93
C SER A 258 7.65 -8.21 18.30
N LEU A 259 8.76 -7.74 17.72
CA LEU A 259 8.76 -6.46 17.00
C LEU A 259 7.79 -6.48 15.82
N THR A 260 7.60 -7.62 15.17
CA THR A 260 6.60 -7.80 14.10
C THR A 260 5.19 -7.47 14.60
N HIS A 261 4.79 -8.05 15.74
CA HIS A 261 3.46 -7.83 16.30
C HIS A 261 3.28 -6.40 16.82
N LEU A 262 4.32 -5.84 17.47
CA LEU A 262 4.31 -4.45 17.94
C LEU A 262 4.14 -3.49 16.76
N ALA A 263 4.88 -3.68 15.67
CA ALA A 263 4.81 -2.81 14.49
C ALA A 263 3.45 -2.92 13.76
N MET A 264 2.89 -4.12 13.68
CA MET A 264 1.56 -4.32 13.10
C MET A 264 0.46 -3.70 13.97
N ALA A 265 0.55 -3.85 15.28
CA ALA A 265 -0.39 -3.23 16.22
C ALA A 265 -0.29 -1.70 16.17
N PHE A 266 0.91 -1.13 16.10
CA PHE A 266 1.11 0.30 15.89
C PHE A 266 0.41 0.79 14.62
N ALA A 267 0.67 0.16 13.46
CA ALA A 267 0.10 0.59 12.19
C ALA A 267 -1.44 0.57 12.21
N THR A 268 -2.04 -0.38 12.92
CA THR A 268 -3.50 -0.51 13.03
C THR A 268 -4.10 0.28 14.20
N SER A 269 -3.28 0.88 15.07
CA SER A 269 -3.76 1.72 16.18
C SER A 269 -4.20 3.10 15.73
N HIS A 270 -3.65 3.61 14.60
CA HIS A 270 -4.03 4.93 14.10
C HIS A 270 -5.51 4.93 13.68
N PRO A 271 -6.32 5.92 14.16
CA PRO A 271 -7.77 5.92 13.94
C PRO A 271 -8.18 6.01 12.45
N ASP A 272 -7.37 6.64 11.62
CA ASP A 272 -7.63 6.80 10.19
C ASP A 272 -7.23 5.57 9.36
N VAL A 273 -6.41 4.65 9.91
CA VAL A 273 -6.02 3.44 9.19
C VAL A 273 -7.16 2.43 9.21
N THR A 274 -7.66 2.10 8.03
CA THR A 274 -8.71 1.10 7.84
C THR A 274 -8.14 -0.31 7.88
N SER A 275 -7.08 -0.57 7.13
CA SER A 275 -6.49 -1.90 7.01
C SER A 275 -4.99 -1.81 6.75
N ALA A 276 -4.21 -2.70 7.35
CA ALA A 276 -2.78 -2.85 7.10
C ALA A 276 -2.55 -4.02 6.13
N ILE A 277 -1.83 -3.75 5.04
CA ILE A 277 -1.52 -4.74 4.01
C ILE A 277 -0.35 -5.59 4.48
N ILE A 278 -0.62 -6.86 4.74
CA ILE A 278 0.38 -7.87 5.10
C ILE A 278 0.88 -8.58 3.84
N GLY A 279 2.19 -8.84 3.76
CA GLY A 279 2.83 -9.49 2.61
C GLY A 279 3.65 -10.71 3.01
N PRO A 280 3.04 -11.78 3.55
CA PRO A 280 3.74 -13.00 3.90
C PRO A 280 4.21 -13.73 2.64
N ARG A 281 5.43 -14.27 2.67
CA ARG A 281 5.98 -15.09 1.60
C ARG A 281 5.82 -16.59 1.87
N THR A 282 5.66 -16.97 3.12
CA THR A 282 5.51 -18.36 3.56
C THR A 282 4.29 -18.50 4.46
N MET A 283 3.78 -19.72 4.61
CA MET A 283 2.67 -20.02 5.50
C MET A 283 3.00 -19.66 6.96
N ASP A 284 4.21 -19.97 7.43
CA ASP A 284 4.65 -19.64 8.79
C ASP A 284 4.60 -18.12 9.05
N GLN A 285 4.99 -17.30 8.07
CA GLN A 285 4.90 -15.83 8.18
C GLN A 285 3.45 -15.36 8.23
N LEU A 286 2.56 -16.01 7.48
CA LEU A 286 1.14 -15.70 7.51
C LEU A 286 0.55 -16.04 8.87
N ASP A 287 0.80 -17.23 9.38
CA ASP A 287 0.28 -17.69 10.67
C ASP A 287 0.80 -16.84 11.83
N ASP A 288 2.08 -16.44 11.82
CA ASP A 288 2.65 -15.52 12.81
C ASP A 288 1.93 -14.15 12.78
N LEU A 289 1.75 -13.54 11.61
CA LEU A 289 1.04 -12.26 11.47
C LEU A 289 -0.41 -12.36 11.95
N LEU A 290 -1.10 -13.45 11.64
CA LEU A 290 -2.49 -13.67 12.05
C LEU A 290 -2.62 -13.86 13.56
N THR A 291 -1.64 -14.49 14.19
CA THR A 291 -1.58 -14.63 15.66
C THR A 291 -1.50 -13.29 16.36
N GLY A 292 -0.72 -12.33 15.83
CA GLY A 292 -0.61 -10.98 16.37
C GLY A 292 -1.79 -10.04 16.06
N ALA A 293 -2.78 -10.47 15.26
CA ALA A 293 -3.83 -9.57 14.74
C ALA A 293 -4.81 -9.02 15.80
N SER A 294 -4.81 -9.57 16.99
CA SER A 294 -5.64 -9.11 18.13
C SER A 294 -4.89 -8.20 19.11
N LEU A 295 -3.58 -8.04 18.94
CA LEU A 295 -2.76 -7.23 19.83
C LEU A 295 -3.22 -5.77 19.82
N THR A 296 -3.33 -5.21 21.01
CA THR A 296 -3.60 -3.78 21.24
C THR A 296 -2.48 -3.23 22.13
N LEU A 297 -1.89 -2.12 21.72
CA LEU A 297 -0.84 -1.44 22.50
C LEU A 297 -1.49 -0.46 23.49
N GLY A 298 -0.92 -0.36 24.69
CA GLY A 298 -1.26 0.69 25.63
C GLY A 298 -0.61 2.03 25.24
N ASP A 299 -1.14 3.13 25.78
CA ASP A 299 -0.62 4.48 25.50
C ASP A 299 0.84 4.62 25.92
N ASP A 300 1.25 3.97 27.01
CA ASP A 300 2.63 3.96 27.49
C ASP A 300 3.63 3.37 26.48
N ILE A 301 3.22 2.35 25.73
CA ILE A 301 4.03 1.77 24.65
C ILE A 301 4.03 2.69 23.42
N LEU A 302 2.88 3.28 23.09
CA LEU A 302 2.76 4.21 21.98
C LEU A 302 3.60 5.48 22.24
N ASP A 303 3.60 6.03 23.45
CA ASP A 303 4.44 7.16 23.84
C ASP A 303 5.93 6.84 23.72
N LYS A 304 6.37 5.65 24.10
CA LYS A 304 7.75 5.20 23.92
C LYS A 304 8.12 5.05 22.43
N ILE A 305 7.19 4.56 21.58
CA ILE A 305 7.40 4.53 20.13
C ILE A 305 7.55 5.96 19.59
N ASP A 306 6.72 6.90 20.03
CA ASP A 306 6.77 8.32 19.64
C ASP A 306 8.08 9.00 20.08
N ALA A 307 8.66 8.60 21.21
CA ALA A 307 9.97 9.07 21.64
C ALA A 307 11.12 8.56 20.76
N ILE A 308 11.01 7.33 20.22
CA ILE A 308 12.02 6.75 19.32
C ILE A 308 11.87 7.32 17.89
N VAL A 309 10.64 7.40 17.40
CA VAL A 309 10.30 7.93 16.08
C VAL A 309 9.17 8.95 16.23
N PRO A 310 9.47 10.24 16.23
CA PRO A 310 8.47 11.28 16.46
C PRO A 310 7.36 11.27 15.41
N PRO A 311 6.10 11.56 15.80
CA PRO A 311 4.98 11.66 14.90
C PRO A 311 5.26 12.56 13.69
N GLY A 312 4.76 12.16 12.53
CA GLY A 312 4.92 12.91 11.29
C GLY A 312 6.32 12.89 10.68
N THR A 313 7.25 12.03 11.15
CA THR A 313 8.63 11.96 10.62
C THR A 313 8.89 10.65 9.88
N ASP A 314 9.83 10.71 8.94
CA ASP A 314 10.40 9.53 8.29
C ASP A 314 11.86 9.38 8.69
N ILE A 315 12.26 8.17 9.03
CA ILE A 315 13.67 7.86 9.26
C ILE A 315 14.33 7.43 7.96
N GLY A 316 15.26 8.26 7.49
CA GLY A 316 16.03 7.97 6.28
C GLY A 316 15.21 7.95 4.98
N PRO A 317 15.79 7.42 3.88
CA PRO A 317 15.13 7.37 2.58
C PRO A 317 13.88 6.50 2.61
N LEU A 318 12.81 6.95 1.97
CA LEU A 318 11.61 6.14 1.75
C LEU A 318 11.84 5.08 0.67
N ASP A 319 11.20 3.93 0.86
CA ASP A 319 11.02 2.96 -0.20
C ASP A 319 9.71 3.27 -0.92
N VAL A 320 9.73 4.31 -1.72
CA VAL A 320 8.58 4.73 -2.53
C VAL A 320 8.90 4.53 -4.00
N SER A 321 7.97 3.94 -4.72
CA SER A 321 8.07 3.73 -6.15
C SER A 321 7.84 5.02 -6.97
N TYR A 322 7.23 6.03 -6.37
CA TYR A 322 7.00 7.33 -6.97
C TYR A 322 7.77 8.42 -6.22
N VAL A 323 8.58 9.17 -6.96
CA VAL A 323 9.26 10.37 -6.46
C VAL A 323 8.81 11.55 -7.31
N PRO A 324 8.25 12.61 -6.71
CA PRO A 324 7.82 13.80 -7.45
C PRO A 324 8.93 14.36 -8.36
N LEU A 325 8.57 14.75 -9.57
CA LEU A 325 9.53 15.29 -10.54
C LEU A 325 10.29 16.50 -9.99
N SER A 326 9.65 17.31 -9.12
CA SER A 326 10.31 18.43 -8.43
C SER A 326 11.49 18.02 -7.56
N LEU A 327 11.53 16.75 -7.10
CA LEU A 327 12.64 16.23 -6.32
C LEU A 327 13.74 15.59 -7.17
N THR A 328 13.41 15.12 -8.37
CA THR A 328 14.35 14.43 -9.27
C THR A 328 14.93 15.36 -10.34
N ARG A 329 14.19 16.34 -10.80
CA ARG A 329 14.59 17.29 -11.83
C ARG A 329 15.14 18.57 -11.22
N THR A 330 16.39 18.87 -11.53
CA THR A 330 17.11 20.04 -10.99
C THR A 330 16.53 21.37 -11.49
N ASP A 331 16.05 21.42 -12.74
CA ASP A 331 15.43 22.58 -13.35
C ASP A 331 14.10 22.99 -12.69
N LEU A 332 13.42 22.07 -12.02
CA LEU A 332 12.22 22.37 -11.22
C LEU A 332 12.54 22.90 -9.81
N ARG A 333 13.80 22.81 -9.37
CA ARG A 333 14.24 23.23 -8.02
C ARG A 333 15.22 24.40 -8.02
N ARG A 334 15.79 24.76 -9.15
CA ARG A 334 16.84 25.77 -9.25
C ARG A 334 16.61 26.63 -10.49
N ARG A 335 16.65 27.93 -10.32
CA ARG A 335 16.72 28.84 -11.47
C ARG A 335 17.96 28.56 -12.30
N PRO A 336 17.99 28.91 -13.58
CA PRO A 336 19.21 28.93 -14.38
C PRO A 336 20.33 29.69 -13.66
N SER A 337 21.60 29.27 -13.83
CA SER A 337 22.72 29.83 -13.07
C SER A 337 22.85 31.35 -13.18
N HIS A 338 22.55 31.91 -14.36
CA HIS A 338 22.60 33.34 -14.63
C HIS A 338 21.52 34.14 -13.91
N GLU A 339 20.48 33.48 -13.38
CA GLU A 339 19.37 34.12 -12.65
C GLU A 339 19.47 33.92 -11.14
N ARG A 340 20.52 33.28 -10.63
CA ARG A 340 20.61 32.87 -9.20
C ARG A 340 21.09 33.96 -8.26
N ALA A 341 21.51 35.15 -8.77
CA ALA A 341 21.90 36.24 -7.89
C ALA A 341 20.70 36.74 -7.09
N ALA A 342 20.82 36.71 -5.74
CA ALA A 342 19.74 37.06 -4.82
C ALA A 342 19.36 38.53 -4.82
N ALA A 343 20.26 39.39 -5.30
CA ALA A 343 20.04 40.82 -5.48
C ALA A 343 20.75 41.26 -6.76
N ARG A 344 20.02 41.74 -7.73
CA ARG A 344 20.51 42.60 -8.79
C ARG A 344 19.73 43.89 -8.71
#